data_bdd5de470c623fb1605e9af595f566fa
#
_entry.id   bdd5de470c623fb1605e9af595f566fa
#
_cell.length_a   1.000
_cell.length_b   1.000
_cell.length_c   1.000
_cell.angle_alpha   90.00
_cell.angle_beta   90.00
_cell.angle_gamma   90.00
#
_symmetry.space_group_name_H-M   'P 1'
#
loop_
_entity.id
_entity.type
_entity.pdbx_description
1 polymer ?
#
loop_
_entity_poly.entity_id
_entity_poly.type
_entity_poly.pdbx_seq_one_letter_code
_entity_poly.pdbx_strand_id
1 'polypeptide(L)'
;MACPARIHGAAVRDVPQRNEGGDRAVNFLAIDFETTGYDFGSANEPWQLGYARVEAGAVVETGEWFFDVEGAPERAHEADALGTLQSSFETWAPKLMGVRLVAHNIACERTILTRAAPLTKWGPWVDTMKLAKARYPGLPSYKLGDLCEMFGQVPVIDGRTWHDGLFDAVACANLALFLGD
;
A
#
# COMPACT_ATOMS: atom_id res chain seq x y z
N MET A 1 10.46 -16.89 -49.46
CA MET A 1 9.12 -17.04 -48.81
C MET A 1 9.37 -17.60 -47.45
N ALA A 2 9.31 -16.76 -46.42
CA ALA A 2 9.49 -17.14 -45.01
C ALA A 2 8.13 -17.19 -44.32
N CYS A 3 7.83 -18.32 -43.67
CA CYS A 3 6.59 -18.59 -42.97
C CYS A 3 6.61 -17.85 -41.63
N PRO A 4 5.54 -17.14 -41.19
CA PRO A 4 5.52 -16.49 -39.88
C PRO A 4 5.23 -17.52 -38.78
N ALA A 5 5.99 -17.44 -37.69
CA ALA A 5 5.84 -18.25 -36.50
C ALA A 5 4.50 -17.94 -35.82
N ARG A 6 3.72 -18.96 -35.47
CA ARG A 6 2.50 -18.88 -34.66
C ARG A 6 2.88 -18.66 -33.22
N ILE A 7 2.46 -17.52 -32.68
CA ILE A 7 2.48 -17.26 -31.24
C ILE A 7 1.30 -18.00 -30.60
N HIS A 8 1.57 -19.00 -29.79
CA HIS A 8 0.55 -19.67 -28.99
C HIS A 8 0.17 -18.74 -27.84
N GLY A 9 -1.03 -18.16 -27.92
CA GLY A 9 -1.64 -17.44 -26.79
C GLY A 9 -1.84 -18.38 -25.61
N ALA A 10 -1.22 -18.06 -24.48
CA ALA A 10 -1.54 -18.68 -23.22
C ALA A 10 -2.99 -18.36 -22.88
N ALA A 11 -3.81 -19.40 -22.70
CA ALA A 11 -5.21 -19.26 -22.30
C ALA A 11 -5.27 -18.57 -20.94
N VAL A 12 -5.90 -17.41 -20.90
CA VAL A 12 -6.33 -16.76 -19.65
C VAL A 12 -7.34 -17.73 -19.01
N ARG A 13 -6.92 -18.39 -17.92
CA ARG A 13 -7.84 -19.23 -17.13
C ARG A 13 -8.86 -18.31 -16.50
N ASP A 14 -10.12 -18.73 -16.54
CA ASP A 14 -11.26 -18.06 -15.93
C ASP A 14 -10.92 -17.49 -14.55
N VAL A 15 -11.09 -16.18 -14.38
CA VAL A 15 -11.03 -15.51 -13.09
C VAL A 15 -12.21 -16.01 -12.28
N PRO A 16 -12.02 -16.65 -11.12
CA PRO A 16 -13.13 -17.09 -10.29
C PRO A 16 -13.98 -15.90 -9.87
N GLN A 17 -15.27 -15.96 -10.14
CA GLN A 17 -16.25 -14.98 -9.68
C GLN A 17 -16.26 -14.96 -8.14
N ARG A 18 -16.50 -13.77 -7.57
CA ARG A 18 -16.60 -13.51 -6.13
C ARG A 18 -17.38 -14.61 -5.42
N ASN A 19 -16.79 -15.20 -4.39
CA ASN A 19 -17.55 -15.98 -3.41
C ASN A 19 -18.46 -15.01 -2.65
N GLU A 20 -19.76 -15.09 -2.89
CA GLU A 20 -20.81 -14.48 -2.06
C GLU A 20 -20.87 -15.21 -0.71
N GLY A 21 -19.90 -14.97 0.14
CA GLY A 21 -19.79 -15.54 1.48
C GLY A 21 -19.77 -14.46 2.55
N GLY A 22 -20.95 -14.12 3.10
CA GLY A 22 -21.10 -13.44 4.39
C GLY A 22 -20.75 -11.96 4.40
N ASP A 23 -21.77 -11.15 4.50
CA ASP A 23 -21.81 -9.70 4.71
C ASP A 23 -21.07 -9.26 6.01
N ARG A 24 -19.76 -9.43 6.07
CA ARG A 24 -18.92 -8.70 7.01
C ARG A 24 -18.48 -7.45 6.28
N ALA A 25 -19.02 -6.31 6.69
CA ALA A 25 -18.53 -5.01 6.24
C ALA A 25 -17.01 -4.99 6.34
N VAL A 26 -16.35 -4.99 5.17
CA VAL A 26 -14.88 -4.98 5.08
C VAL A 26 -14.44 -3.56 5.36
N ASN A 27 -13.88 -3.33 6.55
CA ASN A 27 -13.40 -2.03 6.99
C ASN A 27 -11.94 -2.13 7.38
N PHE A 28 -11.09 -1.30 6.76
CA PHE A 28 -9.66 -1.21 7.06
C PHE A 28 -9.08 0.13 6.61
N LEU A 29 -7.86 0.38 7.01
CA LEU A 29 -7.03 1.49 6.53
C LEU A 29 -5.80 0.91 5.84
N ALA A 30 -5.71 1.08 4.52
CA ALA A 30 -4.49 0.79 3.79
C ALA A 30 -3.51 1.96 3.96
N ILE A 31 -2.24 1.65 4.16
CA ILE A 31 -1.17 2.64 4.36
C ILE A 31 0.07 2.26 3.56
N ASP A 32 0.82 3.28 3.18
CA ASP A 32 2.14 3.14 2.57
C ASP A 32 3.05 4.28 3.01
N PHE A 33 4.31 3.97 3.36
CA PHE A 33 5.33 4.94 3.71
C PHE A 33 6.38 5.05 2.61
N GLU A 34 6.59 6.27 2.14
CA GLU A 34 7.79 6.60 1.37
C GLU A 34 8.91 7.05 2.30
N THR A 35 10.11 6.61 2.00
CA THR A 35 11.28 6.79 2.87
C THR A 35 12.49 7.28 2.08
N THR A 36 13.48 7.83 2.78
CA THR A 36 14.74 8.28 2.16
C THR A 36 15.59 7.14 1.59
N GLY A 37 15.23 5.88 1.88
CA GLY A 37 16.00 4.71 1.46
C GLY A 37 17.13 4.38 2.45
N TYR A 38 17.79 3.27 2.17
CA TYR A 38 18.96 2.85 2.95
C TYR A 38 20.22 3.44 2.29
N ASP A 39 20.66 4.59 2.76
CA ASP A 39 22.02 5.03 2.50
C ASP A 39 22.96 4.48 3.59
N PHE A 40 24.20 4.18 3.23
CA PHE A 40 25.19 3.59 4.15
C PHE A 40 25.32 4.46 5.41
N GLY A 41 24.68 3.99 6.51
CA GLY A 41 24.78 4.59 7.84
C GLY A 41 23.66 5.53 8.27
N SER A 42 22.68 5.83 7.41
CA SER A 42 21.47 6.59 7.80
C SER A 42 20.28 5.67 8.06
N ALA A 43 19.45 6.05 9.02
CA ALA A 43 18.18 5.37 9.23
C ALA A 43 17.24 5.65 8.05
N ASN A 44 16.45 4.64 7.66
CA ASN A 44 15.40 4.79 6.67
C ASN A 44 14.29 5.69 7.25
N GLU A 45 14.33 7.00 6.95
CA GLU A 45 13.40 7.97 7.54
C GLU A 45 12.18 8.18 6.63
N PRO A 46 10.95 8.06 7.17
CA PRO A 46 9.74 8.28 6.41
C PRO A 46 9.51 9.77 6.17
N TRP A 47 9.30 10.15 4.91
CA TRP A 47 9.00 11.52 4.52
C TRP A 47 7.56 11.70 4.01
N GLN A 48 6.86 10.60 3.65
CA GLN A 48 5.44 10.61 3.29
C GLN A 48 4.75 9.41 3.92
N LEU A 49 3.52 9.60 4.37
CA LEU A 49 2.57 8.56 4.75
C LEU A 49 1.29 8.77 3.95
N GLY A 50 1.00 7.87 3.02
CA GLY A 50 -0.27 7.80 2.33
C GLY A 50 -1.24 6.85 3.00
N TYR A 51 -2.54 7.13 2.89
CA TYR A 51 -3.59 6.23 3.37
C TYR A 51 -4.81 6.19 2.48
N ALA A 52 -5.50 5.05 2.49
CA ALA A 52 -6.81 4.84 1.90
C ALA A 52 -7.71 4.10 2.89
N ARG A 53 -8.81 4.75 3.31
CA ARG A 53 -9.83 4.14 4.18
C ARG A 53 -10.83 3.39 3.34
N VAL A 54 -11.06 2.15 3.71
CA VAL A 54 -12.09 1.29 3.11
C VAL A 54 -13.20 1.07 4.12
N GLU A 55 -14.44 1.31 3.71
CA GLU A 55 -15.66 1.01 4.44
C GLU A 55 -16.67 0.34 3.52
N ALA A 56 -17.31 -0.71 4.02
CA ALA A 56 -18.28 -1.51 3.26
C ALA A 56 -17.76 -1.97 1.87
N GLY A 57 -16.46 -2.27 1.77
CA GLY A 57 -15.84 -2.75 0.53
C GLY A 57 -15.55 -1.68 -0.53
N ALA A 58 -15.58 -0.40 -0.18
CA ALA A 58 -15.23 0.71 -1.07
C ALA A 58 -14.23 1.65 -0.40
N VAL A 59 -13.35 2.26 -1.20
CA VAL A 59 -12.49 3.36 -0.74
C VAL A 59 -13.37 4.59 -0.54
N VAL A 60 -13.46 5.09 0.70
CA VAL A 60 -14.34 6.21 1.07
C VAL A 60 -13.56 7.48 1.43
N GLU A 61 -12.29 7.36 1.75
CA GLU A 61 -11.43 8.48 2.11
C GLU A 61 -9.99 8.15 1.75
N THR A 62 -9.26 9.14 1.26
CA THR A 62 -7.82 9.06 1.01
C THR A 62 -7.14 10.32 1.53
N GLY A 63 -5.87 10.22 1.85
CA GLY A 63 -5.08 11.37 2.24
C GLY A 63 -3.63 11.00 2.50
N GLU A 64 -2.86 12.01 2.85
CA GLU A 64 -1.43 11.87 3.06
C GLU A 64 -0.91 12.88 4.06
N TRP A 65 0.26 12.60 4.61
CA TRP A 65 1.06 13.51 5.42
C TRP A 65 2.50 13.49 4.95
N PHE A 66 3.11 14.64 4.96
CA PHE A 66 4.53 14.82 4.68
C PHE A 66 5.27 15.16 5.97
N PHE A 67 6.47 14.63 6.10
CA PHE A 67 7.31 14.82 7.26
C PHE A 67 8.63 15.51 6.84
N ASP A 68 9.11 16.41 7.70
CA ASP A 68 10.37 17.12 7.50
C ASP A 68 11.54 16.17 7.80
N VAL A 69 12.21 15.73 6.74
CA VAL A 69 13.29 14.76 6.79
C VAL A 69 14.41 15.20 5.87
N GLU A 70 15.63 15.23 6.38
CA GLU A 70 16.82 15.50 5.58
C GLU A 70 17.00 14.42 4.49
N GLY A 71 17.21 14.86 3.25
CA GLY A 71 17.33 13.97 2.09
C GLY A 71 16.00 13.53 1.48
N ALA A 72 14.86 14.05 1.97
CA ALA A 72 13.57 13.86 1.31
C ALA A 72 13.55 14.51 -0.09
N PRO A 73 12.75 13.99 -1.04
CA PRO A 73 12.56 14.60 -2.36
C PRO A 73 12.01 16.03 -2.26
N GLU A 74 12.30 16.88 -3.27
CA GLU A 74 11.86 18.27 -3.33
C GLU A 74 10.35 18.43 -3.08
N ARG A 75 9.53 17.53 -3.64
CA ARG A 75 8.07 17.52 -3.42
C ARG A 75 7.64 17.43 -1.95
N ALA A 76 8.47 16.82 -1.09
CA ALA A 76 8.18 16.75 0.33
C ALA A 76 8.39 18.10 1.03
N HIS A 77 9.29 18.93 0.49
CA HIS A 77 9.56 20.28 1.00
C HIS A 77 8.57 21.32 0.46
N GLU A 78 7.92 21.06 -0.68
CA GLU A 78 6.87 21.90 -1.25
C GLU A 78 5.52 21.71 -0.54
N ALA A 79 5.33 20.57 0.13
CA ALA A 79 4.16 20.28 0.91
C ALA A 79 4.26 20.94 2.31
N ASP A 80 3.11 21.21 2.94
CA ASP A 80 3.03 21.65 4.33
C ASP A 80 3.46 20.48 5.28
N ALA A 81 4.77 20.26 5.39
CA ALA A 81 5.31 19.22 6.23
C ALA A 81 4.99 19.47 7.71
N LEU A 82 4.54 18.41 8.39
CA LEU A 82 4.09 18.49 9.79
C LEU A 82 5.23 18.56 10.82
N GLY A 83 6.49 18.61 10.37
CA GLY A 83 7.66 18.33 11.20
C GLY A 83 8.07 16.85 11.11
N THR A 84 8.81 16.33 12.08
CA THR A 84 9.19 14.90 12.04
C THR A 84 8.01 13.97 12.32
N LEU A 85 8.13 12.69 11.95
CA LEU A 85 7.12 11.68 12.27
C LEU A 85 6.78 11.67 13.77
N GLN A 86 7.76 11.77 14.64
CA GLN A 86 7.56 11.76 16.10
C GLN A 86 6.93 13.07 16.60
N SER A 87 7.39 14.24 16.13
CA SER A 87 6.88 15.52 16.59
C SER A 87 5.43 15.79 16.17
N SER A 88 4.99 15.15 15.07
CA SER A 88 3.63 15.27 14.53
C SER A 88 2.70 14.11 14.92
N PHE A 89 3.10 13.26 15.86
CA PHE A 89 2.39 12.03 16.25
C PHE A 89 0.89 12.27 16.53
N GLU A 90 0.54 13.32 17.26
CA GLU A 90 -0.86 13.63 17.61
C GLU A 90 -1.73 13.98 16.38
N THR A 91 -1.11 14.30 15.24
CA THR A 91 -1.82 14.66 14.01
C THR A 91 -2.19 13.42 13.18
N TRP A 92 -1.24 12.52 12.95
CA TRP A 92 -1.45 11.38 12.05
C TRP A 92 -1.82 10.08 12.77
N ALA A 93 -1.30 9.84 13.98
CA ALA A 93 -1.46 8.56 14.67
C ALA A 93 -2.91 8.22 15.05
N PRO A 94 -3.77 9.17 15.49
CA PRO A 94 -5.16 8.87 15.80
C PRO A 94 -5.92 8.22 14.65
N LYS A 95 -5.53 8.50 13.39
CA LYS A 95 -6.12 7.89 12.18
C LYS A 95 -5.82 6.39 12.07
N LEU A 96 -4.66 5.96 12.57
CA LEU A 96 -4.16 4.58 12.45
C LEU A 96 -4.43 3.74 13.70
N MET A 97 -4.74 4.38 14.83
CA MET A 97 -4.93 3.68 16.10
C MET A 97 -6.27 2.95 16.14
N GLY A 98 -6.24 1.70 16.62
CA GLY A 98 -7.44 0.89 16.84
C GLY A 98 -8.14 0.42 15.57
N VAL A 99 -7.57 0.65 14.40
CA VAL A 99 -8.11 0.19 13.12
C VAL A 99 -7.33 -0.99 12.56
N ARG A 100 -7.95 -1.77 11.69
CA ARG A 100 -7.28 -2.81 10.92
C ARG A 100 -6.41 -2.13 9.88
N LEU A 101 -5.10 -2.39 9.93
CA LEU A 101 -4.12 -1.83 9.00
C LEU A 101 -3.79 -2.84 7.89
N VAL A 102 -3.76 -2.34 6.67
CA VAL A 102 -3.38 -3.11 5.48
C VAL A 102 -2.17 -2.45 4.85
N ALA A 103 -1.17 -3.22 4.45
CA ALA A 103 -0.04 -2.75 3.68
C ALA A 103 0.51 -3.86 2.79
N HIS A 104 1.36 -3.49 1.83
CA HIS A 104 2.01 -4.46 0.96
C HIS A 104 3.42 -4.76 1.47
N ASN A 105 3.65 -6.00 1.99
CA ASN A 105 4.90 -6.36 2.68
C ASN A 105 5.14 -5.54 3.95
N ILE A 106 4.27 -5.69 4.91
CA ILE A 106 4.11 -4.89 6.14
C ILE A 106 5.36 -4.67 7.01
N ALA A 107 6.52 -5.19 6.63
CA ALA A 107 7.72 -5.11 7.47
C ALA A 107 8.22 -3.66 7.63
N CYS A 108 8.15 -2.85 6.58
CA CYS A 108 8.53 -1.45 6.59
C CYS A 108 7.62 -0.64 7.53
N GLU A 109 6.32 -0.67 7.27
CA GLU A 109 5.29 0.08 8.01
C GLU A 109 5.32 -0.27 9.50
N ARG A 110 5.41 -1.56 9.83
CA ARG A 110 5.51 -2.01 11.21
C ARG A 110 6.76 -1.51 11.90
N THR A 111 7.89 -1.52 11.22
CA THR A 111 9.16 -1.03 11.77
C THR A 111 9.08 0.47 12.05
N ILE A 112 8.61 1.25 11.09
CA ILE A 112 8.44 2.71 11.20
C ILE A 112 7.49 3.04 12.36
N LEU A 113 6.30 2.45 12.38
CA LEU A 113 5.30 2.72 13.43
C LEU A 113 5.76 2.27 14.81
N THR A 114 6.45 1.12 14.91
CA THR A 114 7.02 0.66 16.19
C THR A 114 8.12 1.60 16.68
N ARG A 115 8.96 2.13 15.78
CA ARG A 115 9.99 3.11 16.12
C ARG A 115 9.38 4.43 16.57
N ALA A 116 8.33 4.90 15.89
CA ALA A 116 7.63 6.13 16.25
C ALA A 116 6.93 6.06 17.62
N ALA A 117 6.30 4.92 17.93
CA ALA A 117 5.59 4.73 19.20
C ALA A 117 5.66 3.26 19.66
N PRO A 118 6.74 2.89 20.39
CA PRO A 118 7.03 1.49 20.76
C PRO A 118 5.98 0.85 21.67
N LEU A 119 5.25 1.65 22.44
CA LEU A 119 4.22 1.17 23.37
C LEU A 119 2.82 1.10 22.75
N THR A 120 2.66 1.60 21.54
CA THR A 120 1.38 1.58 20.83
C THR A 120 1.14 0.24 20.16
N LYS A 121 -0.04 -0.32 20.36
CA LYS A 121 -0.46 -1.54 19.66
C LYS A 121 -1.07 -1.17 18.31
N TRP A 122 -0.28 -1.31 17.25
CA TRP A 122 -0.71 -1.08 15.87
C TRP A 122 -1.39 -2.31 15.27
N GLY A 123 -2.40 -2.07 14.44
CA GLY A 123 -3.19 -3.12 13.78
C GLY A 123 -4.37 -3.62 14.61
N PRO A 124 -5.03 -4.72 14.18
CA PRO A 124 -4.48 -5.89 13.46
C PRO A 124 -3.98 -5.59 12.05
N TRP A 125 -3.04 -6.41 11.56
CA TRP A 125 -2.38 -6.22 10.28
C TRP A 125 -2.79 -7.24 9.24
N VAL A 126 -2.90 -6.78 8.00
CA VAL A 126 -3.04 -7.61 6.81
C VAL A 126 -1.93 -7.26 5.83
N ASP A 127 -1.30 -8.29 5.30
CA ASP A 127 -0.21 -8.19 4.33
C ASP A 127 -0.71 -8.67 2.97
N THR A 128 -0.94 -7.75 2.05
CA THR A 128 -1.48 -8.07 0.72
C THR A 128 -0.52 -8.94 -0.10
N MET A 129 0.80 -8.83 0.10
CA MET A 129 1.77 -9.72 -0.53
C MET A 129 1.60 -11.17 -0.06
N LYS A 130 1.40 -11.39 1.25
CA LYS A 130 1.14 -12.73 1.81
C LYS A 130 -0.19 -13.28 1.34
N LEU A 131 -1.24 -12.44 1.30
CA LEU A 131 -2.54 -12.84 0.75
C LEU A 131 -2.42 -13.27 -0.70
N ALA A 132 -1.74 -12.48 -1.54
CA ALA A 132 -1.53 -12.81 -2.94
C ALA A 132 -0.77 -14.14 -3.10
N LYS A 133 0.31 -14.36 -2.34
CA LYS A 133 1.05 -15.63 -2.34
C LYS A 133 0.20 -16.83 -1.95
N ALA A 134 -0.71 -16.64 -0.99
CA ALA A 134 -1.59 -17.72 -0.54
C ALA A 134 -2.70 -18.05 -1.56
N ARG A 135 -3.28 -17.02 -2.21
CA ARG A 135 -4.38 -17.20 -3.17
C ARG A 135 -3.92 -17.56 -4.58
N TYR A 136 -2.79 -17.05 -4.99
CA TYR A 136 -2.21 -17.21 -6.33
C TYR A 136 -0.75 -17.65 -6.23
N PRO A 137 -0.46 -18.88 -5.77
CA PRO A 137 0.91 -19.36 -5.66
C PRO A 137 1.56 -19.52 -7.05
N GLY A 138 2.85 -19.21 -7.16
CA GLY A 138 3.62 -19.41 -8.38
C GLY A 138 3.52 -18.26 -9.39
N LEU A 139 3.05 -17.07 -9.01
CA LEU A 139 3.13 -15.90 -9.87
C LEU A 139 4.59 -15.49 -10.10
N PRO A 140 4.91 -14.88 -11.25
CA PRO A 140 6.27 -14.46 -11.59
C PRO A 140 6.78 -13.32 -10.70
N SER A 141 5.87 -12.53 -10.13
CA SER A 141 6.17 -11.44 -9.21
C SER A 141 5.06 -11.25 -8.19
N TYR A 142 5.45 -10.73 -7.02
CA TYR A 142 4.53 -10.34 -5.95
C TYR A 142 4.78 -8.88 -5.52
N LYS A 143 5.37 -8.06 -6.36
CA LYS A 143 5.45 -6.61 -6.15
C LYS A 143 4.06 -5.99 -6.30
N LEU A 144 3.78 -4.91 -5.56
CA LEU A 144 2.48 -4.23 -5.60
C LEU A 144 2.07 -3.85 -7.03
N GLY A 145 2.97 -3.16 -7.75
CA GLY A 145 2.70 -2.72 -9.12
C GLY A 145 2.38 -3.89 -10.05
N ASP A 146 3.21 -4.93 -10.05
CA ASP A 146 3.03 -6.10 -10.93
C ASP A 146 1.69 -6.82 -10.65
N LEU A 147 1.31 -6.94 -9.37
CA LEU A 147 0.02 -7.54 -9.00
C LEU A 147 -1.16 -6.66 -9.41
N CYS A 148 -1.07 -5.34 -9.18
CA CYS A 148 -2.12 -4.41 -9.57
C CYS A 148 -2.31 -4.37 -11.09
N GLU A 149 -1.24 -4.37 -11.87
CA GLU A 149 -1.30 -4.47 -13.33
C GLU A 149 -1.94 -5.79 -13.77
N MET A 150 -1.48 -6.91 -13.20
CA MET A 150 -1.99 -8.24 -13.53
C MET A 150 -3.48 -8.40 -13.26
N PHE A 151 -3.97 -7.81 -12.16
CA PHE A 151 -5.36 -7.95 -11.72
C PHE A 151 -6.25 -6.76 -12.06
N GLY A 152 -5.73 -5.76 -12.79
CA GLY A 152 -6.49 -4.56 -13.16
C GLY A 152 -6.86 -3.67 -11.97
N GLN A 153 -6.00 -3.61 -10.95
CA GLN A 153 -6.22 -2.88 -9.71
C GLN A 153 -5.39 -1.58 -9.61
N VAL A 154 -4.76 -1.16 -10.70
CA VAL A 154 -3.99 0.10 -10.74
C VAL A 154 -4.95 1.28 -10.54
N PRO A 155 -4.71 2.14 -9.52
CA PRO A 155 -5.55 3.32 -9.32
C PRO A 155 -5.33 4.36 -10.43
N VAL A 156 -6.32 5.23 -10.62
CA VAL A 156 -6.20 6.41 -11.47
C VAL A 156 -6.30 7.63 -10.58
N ILE A 157 -5.18 8.30 -10.36
CA ILE A 157 -5.08 9.52 -9.56
C ILE A 157 -4.27 10.54 -10.37
N ASP A 158 -4.85 11.70 -10.65
CA ASP A 158 -4.24 12.72 -11.49
C ASP A 158 -2.87 13.17 -10.94
N GLY A 159 -1.85 13.12 -11.79
CA GLY A 159 -0.48 13.54 -11.47
C GLY A 159 0.29 12.60 -10.55
N ARG A 160 -0.25 11.41 -10.23
CA ARG A 160 0.40 10.43 -9.34
C ARG A 160 0.69 9.10 -10.04
N THR A 161 1.74 8.44 -9.56
CA THR A 161 2.21 7.15 -10.08
C THR A 161 2.89 6.37 -8.96
N TRP A 162 3.43 5.20 -9.26
CA TRP A 162 4.21 4.37 -8.34
C TRP A 162 5.31 5.15 -7.62
N HIS A 163 5.58 4.76 -6.37
CA HIS A 163 6.47 5.45 -5.42
C HIS A 163 5.93 6.82 -4.98
N ASP A 164 4.64 6.90 -4.86
CA ASP A 164 3.92 7.95 -4.17
C ASP A 164 3.03 7.29 -3.11
N GLY A 165 3.25 7.60 -1.83
CA GLY A 165 2.60 6.89 -0.72
C GLY A 165 1.07 6.90 -0.79
N LEU A 166 0.45 7.99 -1.28
CA LEU A 166 -1.00 8.00 -1.49
C LEU A 166 -1.42 7.06 -2.62
N PHE A 167 -0.71 7.08 -3.75
CA PHE A 167 -0.99 6.20 -4.89
C PHE A 167 -0.85 4.72 -4.48
N ASP A 168 0.26 4.40 -3.80
CA ASP A 168 0.56 3.02 -3.39
C ASP A 168 -0.39 2.53 -2.28
N ALA A 169 -0.83 3.40 -1.36
CA ALA A 169 -1.86 3.06 -0.38
C ALA A 169 -3.23 2.75 -1.05
N VAL A 170 -3.64 3.52 -2.07
CA VAL A 170 -4.87 3.24 -2.84
C VAL A 170 -4.73 1.96 -3.64
N ALA A 171 -3.59 1.72 -4.29
CA ALA A 171 -3.30 0.48 -5.01
C ALA A 171 -3.36 -0.73 -4.06
N CYS A 172 -2.80 -0.60 -2.86
CA CYS A 172 -2.84 -1.62 -1.82
C CYS A 172 -4.28 -1.90 -1.36
N ALA A 173 -5.10 -0.85 -1.18
CA ALA A 173 -6.52 -0.99 -0.83
C ALA A 173 -7.31 -1.74 -1.91
N ASN A 174 -7.15 -1.36 -3.19
CA ASN A 174 -7.79 -2.02 -4.31
C ASN A 174 -7.38 -3.50 -4.39
N LEU A 175 -6.09 -3.78 -4.24
CA LEU A 175 -5.57 -5.16 -4.25
C LEU A 175 -6.12 -5.97 -3.07
N ALA A 176 -6.22 -5.39 -1.86
CA ALA A 176 -6.80 -6.06 -0.70
C ALA A 176 -8.28 -6.44 -0.94
N LEU A 177 -9.07 -5.51 -1.47
CA LEU A 177 -10.46 -5.74 -1.84
C LEU A 177 -10.59 -6.85 -2.91
N PHE A 178 -9.75 -6.81 -3.93
CA PHE A 178 -9.73 -7.86 -4.96
C PHE A 178 -9.37 -9.22 -4.38
N LEU A 179 -8.38 -9.27 -3.49
CA LEU A 179 -7.99 -10.49 -2.80
C LEU A 179 -9.02 -10.96 -1.77
N GLY A 180 -10.09 -10.20 -1.49
CA GLY A 180 -11.18 -10.58 -0.59
C GLY A 180 -10.78 -10.55 0.87
N ASP A 181 -10.09 -9.50 1.25
CA ASP A 181 -9.81 -9.19 2.66
C ASP A 181 -10.95 -8.39 3.29
#